data_a375a8d2477046f762882e31770c7eac
#
_entry.id   a375a8d2477046f762882e31770c7eac
#
_cell.length_a   1.000
_cell.length_b   1.000
_cell.length_c   1.000
_cell.angle_alpha   90.00
_cell.angle_beta   90.00
_cell.angle_gamma   90.00
#
_symmetry.space_group_name_H-M   'P 1'
#
loop_
_entity.id
_entity.type
_entity.pdbx_description
1 polymer ?
#
loop_
_entity_poly.entity_id
_entity_poly.type
_entity_poly.pdbx_seq_one_letter_code
_entity_poly.pdbx_strand_id
1 'polypeptide(L)'
;AKLSVSTDPALLYGLDGTPARAAAYLAVLFLAPSATLLQVFEATLALTNLASMSPAMASCVAHAKCASSEHADVQAAITPMFLQYESDMFRCALLELLCNLAQDESTFIYWSGEDQVSSDDSSDEVLRLHTPYGRIRFLLTLLDVSDEHVPLLKAVTGLLATLSSSPATCELLVRMPPESVHALVDVLTYSYASPLAMYELALRVMTIISSLTQYALWLGPPRSDQARTCLSHLLPAVR
;
A
#
# COMPACT_ATOMS: atom_id res chain seq x y z
N ALA A 1 -4.88 -19.20 -8.63
CA ALA A 1 -5.47 -18.52 -7.47
C ALA A 1 -6.14 -19.49 -6.49
N LYS A 2 -7.15 -20.28 -6.91
CA LYS A 2 -7.85 -21.20 -5.98
C LYS A 2 -6.94 -22.20 -5.29
N LEU A 3 -5.96 -22.76 -6.00
CA LEU A 3 -4.99 -23.70 -5.42
C LEU A 3 -4.04 -23.03 -4.43
N SER A 4 -3.64 -21.78 -4.67
CA SER A 4 -2.76 -21.05 -3.75
C SER A 4 -3.43 -20.66 -2.41
N VAL A 5 -4.77 -20.64 -2.37
CA VAL A 5 -5.54 -20.37 -1.14
C VAL A 5 -5.82 -21.63 -0.32
N SER A 6 -6.02 -22.77 -0.97
CA SER A 6 -6.56 -23.98 -0.33
C SER A 6 -5.53 -25.07 -0.05
N THR A 7 -4.29 -24.92 -0.53
CA THR A 7 -3.27 -25.96 -0.43
C THR A 7 -2.03 -25.43 0.29
N ASP A 8 -1.43 -26.24 1.15
CA ASP A 8 -0.14 -25.91 1.76
C ASP A 8 0.85 -25.51 0.65
N PRO A 9 1.40 -24.29 0.70
CA PRO A 9 2.34 -23.82 -0.29
C PRO A 9 3.52 -24.77 -0.54
N ALA A 10 4.02 -25.43 0.49
CA ALA A 10 5.09 -26.42 0.36
C ALA A 10 4.70 -27.61 -0.52
N LEU A 11 3.41 -28.00 -0.53
CA LEU A 11 2.91 -29.06 -1.40
C LEU A 11 2.73 -28.61 -2.85
N LEU A 12 2.38 -27.32 -3.06
CA LEU A 12 2.21 -26.76 -4.41
C LEU A 12 3.53 -26.56 -5.12
N TYR A 13 4.57 -26.18 -4.38
CA TYR A 13 5.81 -25.66 -4.96
C TYR A 13 6.99 -26.61 -4.86
N GLY A 14 6.83 -27.75 -4.17
CA GLY A 14 7.88 -28.77 -4.02
C GLY A 14 9.07 -28.30 -3.18
N LEU A 15 9.96 -29.24 -2.85
CA LEU A 15 11.12 -28.99 -1.99
C LEU A 15 12.30 -28.29 -2.71
N ASP A 16 12.21 -28.07 -4.04
CA ASP A 16 13.37 -27.77 -4.88
C ASP A 16 13.44 -26.34 -5.45
N GLY A 17 13.04 -25.32 -4.70
CA GLY A 17 13.16 -23.91 -5.13
C GLY A 17 12.07 -23.44 -6.12
N THR A 18 10.98 -24.12 -6.21
CA THR A 18 9.81 -23.88 -7.07
C THR A 18 8.96 -22.66 -6.73
N PRO A 19 8.96 -22.06 -5.50
CA PRO A 19 8.20 -20.84 -5.25
C PRO A 19 8.59 -19.68 -6.17
N ALA A 20 9.90 -19.50 -6.41
CA ALA A 20 10.39 -18.46 -7.31
C ALA A 20 9.96 -18.71 -8.78
N ARG A 21 9.87 -19.98 -9.20
CA ARG A 21 9.33 -20.32 -10.53
C ARG A 21 7.85 -20.04 -10.63
N ALA A 22 7.06 -20.36 -9.59
CA ALA A 22 5.64 -20.04 -9.57
C ALA A 22 5.41 -18.53 -9.64
N ALA A 23 6.16 -17.73 -8.89
CA ALA A 23 6.13 -16.28 -8.98
C ALA A 23 6.45 -15.79 -10.41
N ALA A 24 7.48 -16.34 -11.05
CA ALA A 24 7.84 -15.99 -12.42
C ALA A 24 6.73 -16.31 -13.44
N TYR A 25 6.10 -17.49 -13.36
CA TYR A 25 5.00 -17.85 -14.25
C TYR A 25 3.74 -16.98 -14.02
N LEU A 26 3.41 -16.67 -12.78
CA LEU A 26 2.28 -15.78 -12.47
C LEU A 26 2.57 -14.34 -12.89
N ALA A 27 3.83 -13.89 -12.75
CA ALA A 27 4.25 -12.57 -13.23
C ALA A 27 4.09 -12.45 -14.76
N VAL A 28 4.29 -13.53 -15.53
CA VAL A 28 4.01 -13.50 -16.97
C VAL A 28 2.53 -13.17 -17.25
N LEU A 29 1.59 -13.78 -16.52
CA LEU A 29 0.15 -13.47 -16.67
C LEU A 29 -0.19 -12.07 -16.17
N PHE A 30 0.44 -11.63 -15.08
CA PHE A 30 0.23 -10.31 -14.49
C PHE A 30 0.75 -9.19 -15.42
N LEU A 31 1.91 -9.39 -16.04
CA LEU A 31 2.63 -8.40 -16.83
C LEU A 31 2.35 -8.49 -18.35
N ALA A 32 1.68 -9.53 -18.84
CA ALA A 32 1.50 -9.74 -20.27
C ALA A 32 0.53 -8.70 -20.87
N PRO A 33 0.95 -7.96 -21.92
CA PRO A 33 0.08 -6.95 -22.55
C PRO A 33 -1.19 -7.54 -23.17
N SER A 34 -1.17 -8.85 -23.49
CA SER A 34 -2.30 -9.57 -24.09
C SER A 34 -3.22 -10.25 -23.06
N ALA A 35 -2.91 -10.15 -21.76
CA ALA A 35 -3.73 -10.77 -20.73
C ALA A 35 -5.07 -10.03 -20.58
N THR A 36 -6.14 -10.80 -20.41
CA THR A 36 -7.45 -10.23 -20.07
C THR A 36 -7.46 -9.72 -18.64
N LEU A 37 -8.34 -8.75 -18.32
CA LEU A 37 -8.49 -8.24 -16.94
C LEU A 37 -8.71 -9.37 -15.93
N LEU A 38 -9.50 -10.39 -16.29
CA LEU A 38 -9.73 -11.55 -15.42
C LEU A 38 -8.43 -12.34 -15.15
N GLN A 39 -7.61 -12.55 -16.17
CA GLN A 39 -6.32 -13.24 -16.00
C GLN A 39 -5.37 -12.43 -15.11
N VAL A 40 -5.29 -11.12 -15.32
CA VAL A 40 -4.48 -10.22 -14.49
C VAL A 40 -4.98 -10.23 -13.04
N PHE A 41 -6.29 -10.17 -12.83
CA PHE A 41 -6.91 -10.21 -11.51
C PHE A 41 -6.60 -11.53 -10.77
N GLU A 42 -6.80 -12.68 -11.43
CA GLU A 42 -6.49 -14.00 -10.85
C GLU A 42 -4.98 -14.15 -10.56
N ALA A 43 -4.12 -13.62 -11.45
CA ALA A 43 -2.68 -13.59 -11.21
C ALA A 43 -2.34 -12.71 -10.00
N THR A 44 -2.98 -11.54 -9.85
CA THR A 44 -2.81 -10.66 -8.69
C THR A 44 -3.13 -11.38 -7.39
N LEU A 45 -4.29 -12.06 -7.30
CA LEU A 45 -4.67 -12.82 -6.12
C LEU A 45 -3.67 -13.94 -5.80
N ALA A 46 -3.19 -14.65 -6.83
CA ALA A 46 -2.20 -15.70 -6.64
C ALA A 46 -0.85 -15.15 -6.18
N LEU A 47 -0.38 -14.03 -6.73
CA LEU A 47 0.84 -13.34 -6.31
C LEU A 47 0.72 -12.80 -4.88
N THR A 48 -0.45 -12.26 -4.51
CA THR A 48 -0.75 -11.81 -3.13
C THR A 48 -0.57 -12.95 -2.12
N ASN A 49 -1.12 -14.13 -2.43
CA ASN A 49 -0.98 -15.30 -1.58
C ASN A 49 0.48 -15.78 -1.48
N LEU A 50 1.23 -15.75 -2.58
CA LEU A 50 2.67 -16.09 -2.54
C LEU A 50 3.46 -15.09 -1.71
N ALA A 51 3.27 -13.80 -1.93
CA ALA A 51 3.99 -12.74 -1.22
C ALA A 51 3.72 -12.78 0.29
N SER A 52 2.52 -13.21 0.72
CA SER A 52 2.17 -13.31 2.15
C SER A 52 2.90 -14.42 2.91
N MET A 53 3.56 -15.36 2.21
CA MET A 53 4.20 -16.51 2.86
C MET A 53 5.46 -16.15 3.65
N SER A 54 6.26 -15.22 3.14
CA SER A 54 7.48 -14.76 3.81
C SER A 54 8.07 -13.53 3.10
N PRO A 55 8.92 -12.74 3.79
CA PRO A 55 9.63 -11.62 3.15
C PRO A 55 10.47 -12.04 1.92
N ALA A 56 11.08 -13.23 1.95
CA ALA A 56 11.82 -13.76 0.81
C ALA A 56 10.91 -14.04 -0.39
N MET A 57 9.68 -14.50 -0.16
CA MET A 57 8.68 -14.67 -1.23
C MET A 57 8.13 -13.34 -1.71
N ALA A 58 7.92 -12.36 -0.83
CA ALA A 58 7.57 -11.00 -1.22
C ALA A 58 8.61 -10.42 -2.17
N SER A 59 9.91 -10.57 -1.87
CA SER A 59 11.02 -10.16 -2.73
C SER A 59 11.01 -10.90 -4.07
N CYS A 60 10.85 -12.22 -4.07
CA CYS A 60 10.75 -13.00 -5.31
C CYS A 60 9.58 -12.53 -6.21
N VAL A 61 8.44 -12.19 -5.61
CA VAL A 61 7.27 -11.70 -6.34
C VAL A 61 7.50 -10.27 -6.85
N ALA A 62 8.02 -9.37 -6.00
CA ALA A 62 8.26 -7.97 -6.36
C ALA A 62 9.14 -7.85 -7.61
N HIS A 63 10.22 -8.65 -7.67
CA HIS A 63 11.22 -8.60 -8.73
C HIS A 63 11.00 -9.63 -9.85
N ALA A 64 9.87 -10.33 -9.85
CA ALA A 64 9.52 -11.23 -10.93
C ALA A 64 9.26 -10.45 -12.23
N LYS A 65 9.81 -10.96 -13.35
CA LYS A 65 9.84 -10.26 -14.65
C LYS A 65 9.13 -11.04 -15.74
N CYS A 66 8.67 -10.31 -16.75
CA CYS A 66 8.19 -10.86 -18.00
C CYS A 66 8.97 -10.22 -19.15
N ALA A 67 9.60 -11.04 -20.01
CA ALA A 67 10.41 -10.53 -21.11
C ALA A 67 9.63 -9.73 -22.17
N SER A 68 8.31 -9.94 -22.25
CA SER A 68 7.42 -9.22 -23.18
C SER A 68 6.74 -7.99 -22.55
N SER A 69 6.99 -7.71 -21.29
CA SER A 69 6.40 -6.55 -20.60
C SER A 69 7.23 -5.29 -20.81
N GLU A 70 6.56 -4.15 -20.90
CA GLU A 70 7.17 -2.82 -20.84
C GLU A 70 7.62 -2.46 -19.42
N HIS A 71 7.08 -3.13 -18.41
CA HIS A 71 7.44 -2.91 -17.00
C HIS A 71 8.65 -3.75 -16.61
N ALA A 72 9.52 -3.20 -15.77
CA ALA A 72 10.74 -3.87 -15.33
C ALA A 72 10.44 -5.16 -14.55
N ASP A 73 9.44 -5.11 -13.65
CA ASP A 73 9.00 -6.20 -12.78
C ASP A 73 7.57 -5.97 -12.26
N VAL A 74 7.10 -6.85 -11.39
CA VAL A 74 5.76 -6.76 -10.78
C VAL A 74 5.59 -5.47 -9.98
N GLN A 75 6.58 -5.09 -9.18
CA GLN A 75 6.53 -3.85 -8.37
C GLN A 75 6.34 -2.61 -9.25
N ALA A 76 7.10 -2.49 -10.33
CA ALA A 76 7.03 -1.36 -11.24
C ALA A 76 5.70 -1.26 -11.99
N ALA A 77 5.02 -2.40 -12.20
CA ALA A 77 3.74 -2.45 -12.91
C ALA A 77 2.54 -2.04 -12.05
N ILE A 78 2.62 -2.10 -10.72
CA ILE A 78 1.47 -1.83 -9.83
C ILE A 78 0.94 -0.41 -10.04
N THR A 79 1.81 0.59 -10.03
CA THR A 79 1.41 2.00 -10.19
C THR A 79 0.70 2.29 -11.51
N PRO A 80 1.22 1.88 -12.69
CA PRO A 80 0.50 2.01 -13.96
C PRO A 80 -0.84 1.30 -13.96
N MET A 81 -0.94 0.12 -13.36
CA MET A 81 -2.20 -0.64 -13.29
C MET A 81 -3.28 0.06 -12.47
N PHE A 82 -2.92 0.76 -11.39
CA PHE A 82 -3.87 1.59 -10.64
C PHE A 82 -4.50 2.68 -11.52
N LEU A 83 -3.73 3.25 -12.43
CA LEU A 83 -4.22 4.29 -13.34
C LEU A 83 -5.03 3.71 -14.50
N GLN A 84 -4.66 2.52 -14.96
CA GLN A 84 -5.29 1.87 -16.10
C GLN A 84 -6.67 1.29 -15.77
N TYR A 85 -6.83 0.74 -14.56
CA TYR A 85 -8.04 0.01 -14.18
C TYR A 85 -8.85 0.76 -13.12
N GLU A 86 -10.11 1.07 -13.43
CA GLU A 86 -11.03 1.81 -12.55
C GLU A 86 -11.82 0.90 -11.58
N SER A 87 -11.73 -0.43 -11.74
CA SER A 87 -12.45 -1.39 -10.89
C SER A 87 -11.91 -1.38 -9.45
N ASP A 88 -12.75 -1.01 -8.48
CA ASP A 88 -12.40 -1.00 -7.05
C ASP A 88 -11.99 -2.37 -6.53
N MET A 89 -12.61 -3.44 -7.04
CA MET A 89 -12.23 -4.81 -6.71
C MET A 89 -10.79 -5.11 -7.17
N PHE A 90 -10.40 -4.66 -8.35
CA PHE A 90 -9.04 -4.84 -8.86
C PHE A 90 -8.05 -3.96 -8.10
N ARG A 91 -8.41 -2.70 -7.82
CA ARG A 91 -7.60 -1.79 -6.99
C ARG A 91 -7.37 -2.35 -5.60
N CYS A 92 -8.40 -2.92 -4.98
CA CYS A 92 -8.28 -3.62 -3.69
C CYS A 92 -7.26 -4.76 -3.76
N ALA A 93 -7.36 -5.63 -4.78
CA ALA A 93 -6.41 -6.73 -4.97
C ALA A 93 -4.97 -6.25 -5.19
N LEU A 94 -4.76 -5.16 -5.95
CA LEU A 94 -3.44 -4.54 -6.13
C LEU A 94 -2.88 -3.98 -4.82
N LEU A 95 -3.72 -3.36 -3.99
CA LEU A 95 -3.30 -2.84 -2.68
C LEU A 95 -2.96 -3.97 -1.70
N GLU A 96 -3.74 -5.05 -1.70
CA GLU A 96 -3.43 -6.23 -0.88
C GLU A 96 -2.10 -6.87 -1.31
N LEU A 97 -1.86 -6.97 -2.63
CA LEU A 97 -0.56 -7.40 -3.15
C LEU A 97 0.55 -6.47 -2.64
N LEU A 98 0.37 -5.17 -2.78
CA LEU A 98 1.37 -4.19 -2.36
C LEU A 98 1.63 -4.22 -0.85
N CYS A 99 0.60 -4.40 -0.02
CA CYS A 99 0.77 -4.61 1.42
C CYS A 99 1.71 -5.78 1.72
N ASN A 100 1.58 -6.89 0.99
CA ASN A 100 2.44 -8.05 1.17
C ASN A 100 3.84 -7.82 0.58
N LEU A 101 3.95 -7.12 -0.56
CA LEU A 101 5.24 -6.75 -1.14
C LEU A 101 6.02 -5.76 -0.28
N ALA A 102 5.36 -4.95 0.55
CA ALA A 102 6.02 -4.05 1.49
C ALA A 102 6.83 -4.79 2.59
N GLN A 103 6.79 -6.12 2.64
CA GLN A 103 7.73 -6.94 3.42
C GLN A 103 9.12 -7.04 2.75
N ASP A 104 9.21 -6.76 1.44
CA ASP A 104 10.48 -6.60 0.72
C ASP A 104 11.05 -5.20 0.96
N GLU A 105 12.31 -5.14 1.36
CA GLU A 105 12.99 -3.90 1.74
C GLU A 105 12.98 -2.87 0.61
N SER A 106 13.25 -3.28 -0.62
CA SER A 106 13.30 -2.37 -1.77
C SER A 106 11.92 -1.80 -2.11
N THR A 107 10.88 -2.62 -2.02
CA THR A 107 9.49 -2.18 -2.20
C THR A 107 9.08 -1.22 -1.09
N PHE A 108 9.43 -1.53 0.16
CA PHE A 108 9.16 -0.65 1.29
C PHE A 108 9.85 0.70 1.14
N ILE A 109 11.16 0.73 0.87
CA ILE A 109 11.94 1.94 0.65
C ILE A 109 11.34 2.79 -0.48
N TYR A 110 11.00 2.16 -1.62
CA TYR A 110 10.39 2.87 -2.74
C TYR A 110 9.08 3.53 -2.35
N TRP A 111 8.16 2.83 -1.66
CA TRP A 111 6.85 3.37 -1.31
C TRP A 111 6.87 4.31 -0.10
N SER A 112 7.76 4.10 0.86
CA SER A 112 7.94 4.99 2.02
C SER A 112 8.69 6.28 1.70
N GLY A 113 9.50 6.28 0.63
CA GLY A 113 10.29 7.43 0.21
C GLY A 113 11.63 7.58 0.95
N GLU A 114 12.13 6.53 1.58
CA GLU A 114 13.40 6.57 2.34
C GLU A 114 14.62 6.86 1.45
N ASP A 115 14.59 6.52 0.17
CA ASP A 115 15.67 6.74 -0.79
C ASP A 115 15.69 8.16 -1.40
N GLN A 116 14.65 8.96 -1.17
CA GLN A 116 14.51 10.29 -1.75
C GLN A 116 14.53 11.39 -0.68
N VAL A 117 15.65 11.53 0.00
CA VAL A 117 15.92 12.71 0.83
C VAL A 117 16.21 13.89 -0.09
N SER A 118 15.22 14.72 -0.29
CA SER A 118 15.28 16.00 -1.01
C SER A 118 15.27 15.94 -2.54
N SER A 119 14.13 16.20 -3.14
CA SER A 119 14.07 17.04 -4.32
C SER A 119 12.67 17.59 -4.55
N ASP A 120 12.62 18.89 -4.62
CA ASP A 120 11.66 19.75 -5.30
C ASP A 120 10.15 19.52 -5.09
N ASP A 121 9.65 20.30 -4.13
CA ASP A 121 8.27 20.78 -4.07
C ASP A 121 7.98 21.76 -5.22
N SER A 122 8.13 21.33 -6.45
CA SER A 122 7.53 22.10 -7.53
C SER A 122 6.04 21.79 -7.55
N SER A 123 5.28 22.80 -7.20
CA SER A 123 3.84 22.89 -7.01
C SER A 123 2.96 22.58 -8.24
N ASP A 124 3.37 21.71 -9.12
CA ASP A 124 2.58 21.32 -10.29
C ASP A 124 1.82 20.03 -10.05
N GLU A 125 0.62 20.15 -9.96
CA GLU A 125 -0.62 19.55 -9.57
C GLU A 125 -1.04 18.25 -10.30
N VAL A 126 -0.15 17.56 -10.93
CA VAL A 126 -0.42 16.21 -11.44
C VAL A 126 0.00 15.23 -10.38
N LEU A 127 -0.89 14.31 -9.99
CA LEU A 127 -0.60 13.14 -9.15
C LEU A 127 0.63 12.39 -9.70
N ARG A 128 1.81 12.85 -9.31
CA ARG A 128 3.06 12.27 -9.77
C ARG A 128 3.34 11.01 -8.98
N LEU A 129 2.68 9.89 -9.33
CA LEU A 129 2.86 8.61 -8.67
C LEU A 129 4.31 8.07 -8.73
N HIS A 130 5.18 8.70 -9.50
CA HIS A 130 6.62 8.41 -9.47
C HIS A 130 7.34 9.02 -8.28
N THR A 131 6.74 10.01 -7.59
CA THR A 131 7.31 10.60 -6.37
C THR A 131 6.71 9.96 -5.12
N PRO A 132 7.47 9.87 -4.00
CA PRO A 132 6.94 9.37 -2.74
C PRO A 132 5.74 10.18 -2.25
N TYR A 133 5.81 11.50 -2.35
CA TYR A 133 4.72 12.41 -2.00
C TYR A 133 3.45 12.11 -2.80
N GLY A 134 3.58 11.97 -4.13
CA GLY A 134 2.44 11.64 -5.00
C GLY A 134 1.83 10.28 -4.68
N ARG A 135 2.65 9.27 -4.35
CA ARG A 135 2.15 7.93 -3.96
C ARG A 135 1.37 7.97 -2.64
N ILE A 136 1.90 8.63 -1.61
CA ILE A 136 1.17 8.76 -0.33
C ILE A 136 -0.10 9.59 -0.50
N ARG A 137 -0.03 10.71 -1.24
CA ARG A 137 -1.20 11.52 -1.56
C ARG A 137 -2.27 10.70 -2.28
N PHE A 138 -1.87 9.90 -3.27
CA PHE A 138 -2.79 9.01 -3.98
C PHE A 138 -3.47 8.02 -3.04
N LEU A 139 -2.74 7.37 -2.14
CA LEU A 139 -3.33 6.47 -1.15
C LEU A 139 -4.37 7.18 -0.27
N LEU A 140 -4.11 8.43 0.13
CA LEU A 140 -5.07 9.21 0.90
C LEU A 140 -6.34 9.55 0.09
N THR A 141 -6.25 9.75 -1.23
CA THR A 141 -7.44 9.98 -2.07
C THR A 141 -8.34 8.75 -2.22
N LEU A 142 -7.84 7.55 -1.91
CA LEU A 142 -8.62 6.32 -1.92
C LEU A 142 -9.38 6.06 -0.61
N LEU A 143 -9.22 6.93 0.40
CA LEU A 143 -9.93 6.85 1.67
C LEU A 143 -11.34 7.46 1.58
N ASP A 144 -12.13 7.01 0.62
CA ASP A 144 -13.53 7.40 0.50
C ASP A 144 -14.39 6.52 1.40
N VAL A 145 -15.12 7.18 2.32
CA VAL A 145 -15.91 6.49 3.34
C VAL A 145 -17.30 6.18 2.80
N SER A 146 -17.46 4.96 2.29
CA SER A 146 -18.76 4.41 1.95
C SER A 146 -18.83 2.92 2.28
N ASP A 147 -20.04 2.40 2.54
CA ASP A 147 -20.24 0.98 2.88
C ASP A 147 -19.80 0.03 1.75
N GLU A 148 -19.83 0.50 0.51
CA GLU A 148 -19.46 -0.29 -0.67
C GLU A 148 -17.94 -0.48 -0.79
N HIS A 149 -17.16 0.43 -0.18
CA HIS A 149 -15.69 0.51 -0.33
C HIS A 149 -14.91 -0.03 0.86
N VAL A 150 -15.55 -0.68 1.82
CA VAL A 150 -14.88 -1.21 3.03
C VAL A 150 -13.65 -2.08 2.75
N PRO A 151 -13.63 -3.01 1.78
CA PRO A 151 -12.43 -3.77 1.45
C PRO A 151 -11.29 -2.88 0.97
N LEU A 152 -11.58 -1.87 0.16
CA LEU A 152 -10.59 -0.91 -0.33
C LEU A 152 -10.02 -0.08 0.83
N LEU A 153 -10.88 0.45 1.71
CA LEU A 153 -10.46 1.17 2.92
C LEU A 153 -9.53 0.32 3.79
N LYS A 154 -9.85 -0.95 3.98
CA LYS A 154 -8.99 -1.88 4.73
C LYS A 154 -7.62 -2.05 4.06
N ALA A 155 -7.57 -2.24 2.76
CA ALA A 155 -6.30 -2.41 2.05
C ALA A 155 -5.45 -1.13 2.10
N VAL A 156 -6.04 0.04 1.83
CA VAL A 156 -5.35 1.34 1.88
C VAL A 156 -4.82 1.64 3.29
N THR A 157 -5.68 1.52 4.31
CA THR A 157 -5.26 1.79 5.70
C THR A 157 -4.21 0.81 6.19
N GLY A 158 -4.27 -0.45 5.73
CA GLY A 158 -3.26 -1.46 6.02
C GLY A 158 -1.90 -1.07 5.45
N LEU A 159 -1.86 -0.67 4.19
CA LEU A 159 -0.63 -0.21 3.54
C LEU A 159 -0.09 1.06 4.21
N LEU A 160 -0.93 2.07 4.45
CA LEU A 160 -0.50 3.30 5.12
C LEU A 160 0.02 3.03 6.54
N ALA A 161 -0.61 2.11 7.29
CA ALA A 161 -0.13 1.72 8.61
C ALA A 161 1.26 1.05 8.54
N THR A 162 1.49 0.20 7.54
CA THR A 162 2.80 -0.41 7.30
C THR A 162 3.84 0.65 6.94
N LEU A 163 3.54 1.51 5.98
CA LEU A 163 4.47 2.56 5.52
C LEU A 163 4.75 3.60 6.60
N SER A 164 3.79 3.92 7.48
CA SER A 164 3.96 4.88 8.56
C SER A 164 4.97 4.44 9.65
N SER A 165 5.45 3.20 9.61
CA SER A 165 6.60 2.79 10.42
C SER A 165 7.90 3.49 9.99
N SER A 166 7.96 4.00 8.75
CA SER A 166 9.08 4.80 8.25
C SER A 166 8.95 6.27 8.66
N PRO A 167 10.01 6.89 9.22
CA PRO A 167 10.05 8.33 9.46
C PRO A 167 9.83 9.17 8.20
N ALA A 168 10.28 8.71 7.03
CA ALA A 168 10.09 9.40 5.75
C ALA A 168 8.60 9.49 5.39
N THR A 169 7.84 8.41 5.54
CA THR A 169 6.38 8.44 5.34
C THR A 169 5.70 9.39 6.34
N CYS A 170 6.12 9.39 7.60
CA CYS A 170 5.57 10.32 8.61
C CYS A 170 5.83 11.77 8.21
N GLU A 171 7.03 12.10 7.71
CA GLU A 171 7.36 13.42 7.18
C GLU A 171 6.46 13.81 6.02
N LEU A 172 6.24 12.90 5.06
CA LEU A 172 5.36 13.13 3.93
C LEU A 172 3.92 13.40 4.40
N LEU A 173 3.39 12.61 5.33
CA LEU A 173 2.05 12.78 5.88
C LEU A 173 1.89 14.13 6.60
N VAL A 174 2.91 14.58 7.35
CA VAL A 174 2.91 15.88 8.03
C VAL A 174 2.87 17.05 7.03
N ARG A 175 3.46 16.88 5.85
CA ARG A 175 3.51 17.87 4.77
C ARG A 175 2.24 17.88 3.90
N MET A 176 1.36 16.88 4.03
CA MET A 176 0.12 16.82 3.27
C MET A 176 -0.84 17.95 3.65
N PRO A 177 -1.68 18.41 2.70
CA PRO A 177 -2.75 19.33 3.02
C PRO A 177 -3.67 18.76 4.11
N PRO A 178 -4.17 19.62 5.03
CA PRO A 178 -5.04 19.15 6.13
C PRO A 178 -6.24 18.32 5.66
N GLU A 179 -6.81 18.65 4.51
CA GLU A 179 -7.95 17.94 3.92
C GLU A 179 -7.62 16.47 3.61
N SER A 180 -6.40 16.21 3.14
CA SER A 180 -5.95 14.83 2.86
C SER A 180 -5.79 14.01 4.14
N VAL A 181 -5.36 14.64 5.23
CA VAL A 181 -5.18 13.97 6.52
C VAL A 181 -6.53 13.79 7.22
N HIS A 182 -7.50 14.68 7.00
CA HIS A 182 -8.86 14.54 7.52
C HIS A 182 -9.54 13.26 7.03
N ALA A 183 -9.21 12.74 5.85
CA ALA A 183 -9.73 11.47 5.38
C ALA A 183 -9.46 10.31 6.37
N LEU A 184 -8.34 10.33 7.09
CA LEU A 184 -8.05 9.35 8.16
C LEU A 184 -9.01 9.50 9.35
N VAL A 185 -9.40 10.74 9.67
CA VAL A 185 -10.37 11.04 10.74
C VAL A 185 -11.75 10.54 10.34
N ASP A 186 -12.14 10.72 9.09
CA ASP A 186 -13.42 10.25 8.56
C ASP A 186 -13.52 8.74 8.63
N VAL A 187 -12.44 8.02 8.22
CA VAL A 187 -12.35 6.56 8.35
C VAL A 187 -12.44 6.12 9.82
N LEU A 188 -11.77 6.82 10.74
CA LEU A 188 -11.82 6.50 12.17
C LEU A 188 -13.24 6.70 12.72
N THR A 189 -13.87 7.82 12.40
CA THR A 189 -15.24 8.14 12.81
C THR A 189 -16.23 7.10 12.28
N TYR A 190 -16.11 6.74 11.01
CA TYR A 190 -16.91 5.70 10.38
C TYR A 190 -16.74 4.35 11.08
N SER A 191 -15.50 3.98 11.43
CA SER A 191 -15.22 2.72 12.10
C SER A 191 -15.85 2.60 13.49
N TYR A 192 -16.03 3.71 14.22
CA TYR A 192 -16.71 3.74 15.51
C TYR A 192 -18.25 3.70 15.40
N ALA A 193 -18.79 4.19 14.29
CA ALA A 193 -20.24 4.18 14.05
C ALA A 193 -20.79 2.82 13.62
N SER A 194 -19.92 1.91 13.23
CA SER A 194 -20.29 0.60 12.65
C SER A 194 -19.95 -0.57 13.57
N PRO A 195 -20.64 -1.75 13.43
CA PRO A 195 -20.43 -2.90 14.32
C PRO A 195 -19.02 -3.52 14.18
N LEU A 196 -18.72 -4.47 15.07
CA LEU A 196 -17.45 -5.23 15.28
C LEU A 196 -16.54 -5.48 14.05
N ALA A 197 -17.09 -5.50 12.82
CA ALA A 197 -16.31 -5.68 11.58
C ALA A 197 -15.35 -4.52 11.26
N MET A 198 -15.52 -3.35 11.88
CA MET A 198 -14.73 -2.14 11.62
C MET A 198 -13.59 -1.91 12.61
N TYR A 199 -13.45 -2.75 13.65
CA TYR A 199 -12.37 -2.64 14.63
C TYR A 199 -10.98 -2.64 13.96
N GLU A 200 -10.80 -3.41 12.90
CA GLU A 200 -9.56 -3.47 12.16
C GLU A 200 -9.19 -2.13 11.49
N LEU A 201 -10.18 -1.42 10.93
CA LEU A 201 -9.96 -0.08 10.38
C LEU A 201 -9.52 0.90 11.45
N ALA A 202 -10.23 0.94 12.60
CA ALA A 202 -9.87 1.77 13.73
C ALA A 202 -8.43 1.50 14.18
N LEU A 203 -8.05 0.22 14.33
CA LEU A 203 -6.72 -0.18 14.76
C LEU A 203 -5.64 0.31 13.77
N ARG A 204 -5.86 0.17 12.45
CA ARG A 204 -4.92 0.62 11.43
C ARG A 204 -4.74 2.14 11.45
N VAL A 205 -5.83 2.90 11.52
CA VAL A 205 -5.76 4.37 11.61
C VAL A 205 -5.07 4.80 12.91
N MET A 206 -5.37 4.15 14.04
CA MET A 206 -4.69 4.44 15.32
C MET A 206 -3.19 4.10 15.26
N THR A 207 -2.79 3.08 14.50
CA THR A 207 -1.37 2.79 14.25
C THR A 207 -0.70 3.94 13.50
N ILE A 208 -1.32 4.47 12.45
CA ILE A 208 -0.81 5.63 11.70
C ILE A 208 -0.66 6.85 12.62
N ILE A 209 -1.69 7.17 13.42
CA ILE A 209 -1.67 8.29 14.38
C ILE A 209 -0.56 8.10 15.42
N SER A 210 -0.38 6.88 15.92
CA SER A 210 0.68 6.56 16.88
C SER A 210 2.06 6.79 16.27
N SER A 211 2.29 6.35 15.03
CA SER A 211 3.55 6.56 14.30
C SER A 211 3.83 8.05 14.10
N LEU A 212 2.83 8.83 13.69
CA LEU A 212 2.93 10.29 13.56
C LEU A 212 3.25 10.97 14.88
N THR A 213 2.64 10.50 15.97
CA THR A 213 2.90 11.03 17.32
C THR A 213 4.33 10.76 17.76
N GLN A 214 4.82 9.54 17.55
CA GLN A 214 6.21 9.18 17.85
C GLN A 214 7.19 10.00 17.01
N TYR A 215 6.91 10.17 15.73
CA TYR A 215 7.69 11.01 14.84
C TYR A 215 7.75 12.47 15.31
N ALA A 216 6.59 13.05 15.71
CA ALA A 216 6.53 14.41 16.23
C ALA A 216 7.34 14.59 17.54
N LEU A 217 7.34 13.59 18.41
CA LEU A 217 8.14 13.59 19.65
C LEU A 217 9.64 13.49 19.36
N TRP A 218 10.00 12.72 18.34
CA TRP A 218 11.41 12.52 17.96
C TRP A 218 12.04 13.77 17.33
N LEU A 219 11.27 14.54 16.52
CA LEU A 219 11.78 15.72 15.80
C LEU A 219 12.28 16.85 16.70
N GLY A 220 11.80 16.97 17.94
CA GLY A 220 12.09 18.10 18.82
C GLY A 220 11.62 19.46 18.24
N PRO A 221 11.64 20.53 19.07
CA PRO A 221 11.34 21.88 18.61
C PRO A 221 12.51 22.41 17.72
N PRO A 222 12.28 23.20 16.62
CA PRO A 222 11.00 23.74 16.14
C PRO A 222 10.28 22.89 15.08
N ARG A 223 10.90 21.82 14.55
CA ARG A 223 10.31 20.97 13.49
C ARG A 223 9.04 20.24 13.94
N SER A 224 8.89 20.09 15.25
CA SER A 224 7.68 19.51 15.83
C SER A 224 6.40 20.33 15.61
N ASP A 225 6.48 21.61 15.22
CA ASP A 225 5.30 22.46 15.08
C ASP A 225 4.43 22.03 13.89
N GLN A 226 5.01 21.65 12.76
CA GLN A 226 4.26 21.09 11.63
C GLN A 226 3.58 19.76 12.00
N ALA A 227 4.34 18.88 12.67
CA ALA A 227 3.81 17.61 13.13
C ALA A 227 2.70 17.79 14.18
N ARG A 228 2.85 18.77 15.09
CA ARG A 228 1.82 19.14 16.07
C ARG A 228 0.58 19.71 15.38
N THR A 229 0.74 20.53 14.36
CA THR A 229 -0.38 21.06 13.57
C THR A 229 -1.13 19.91 12.89
N CYS A 230 -0.44 19.00 12.22
CA CYS A 230 -1.03 17.80 11.62
C CYS A 230 -1.80 16.98 12.68
N LEU A 231 -1.18 16.69 13.82
CA LEU A 231 -1.83 15.96 14.93
C LEU A 231 -3.02 16.71 15.52
N SER A 232 -3.00 18.07 15.56
CA SER A 232 -4.14 18.85 16.04
C SER A 232 -5.38 18.71 15.17
N HIS A 233 -5.21 18.41 13.89
CA HIS A 233 -6.31 18.09 12.97
C HIS A 233 -6.86 16.66 13.17
N LEU A 234 -6.03 15.73 13.67
CA LEU A 234 -6.42 14.34 13.91
C LEU A 234 -7.05 14.13 15.32
N LEU A 235 -6.60 14.89 16.33
CA LEU A 235 -7.01 14.70 17.72
C LEU A 235 -8.49 14.95 18.05
N PRO A 236 -9.25 15.85 17.39
CA PRO A 236 -10.67 16.05 17.69
C PRO A 236 -11.52 14.79 17.50
N ALA A 237 -11.10 13.88 16.61
CA ALA A 237 -11.80 12.63 16.34
C ALA A 237 -11.54 11.52 17.37
N VAL A 238 -10.56 11.71 18.26
CA VAL A 238 -10.15 10.73 19.28
C VAL A 238 -10.83 10.99 20.64
N ARG A 239 -11.63 12.05 20.73
CA ARG A 239 -12.45 12.39 21.92
C ARG A 239 -13.85 11.81 21.76
#